data_d37004516259551353794ad0f86de03f
#
_entry.id   d37004516259551353794ad0f86de03f
#
_cell.length_a   1.000
_cell.length_b   1.000
_cell.length_c   1.000
_cell.angle_alpha   90.00
_cell.angle_beta   90.00
_cell.angle_gamma   90.00
#
_symmetry.space_group_name_H-M   'P 1'
#
loop_
_entity.id
_entity.type
_entity.pdbx_description
1 polymer ?
#
loop_
_entity_poly.entity_id
_entity_poly.type
_entity_poly.pdbx_seq_one_letter_code
_entity_poly.pdbx_strand_id
1 'polypeptide(L)'
;TSARAAQALLWRRRKAQPEEKESKSKNGESSFDEMESVEETVDSKKQSEQKESQEEPAYINPLLRAALNGDTEEVQQIFEDPEDPDHEKATELIMEKDIVGRGLLFATCMAGQKDVIRTLARYGVNLKEKTARGYTLLHCSAAWGQLETLKTLVELEADIYATTFRGEKARDIACRYEKTECVEFLDWAEAKQNLRNFITQIQSTVTDPEKVQGRLNKEDKSTSLKACQAKSDWLENTKEPTIQDFLDQKQHLEDIMLPIFTKLATPLISEVEE
;
A
#
# COMPACT_ATOMS: atom_id res chain seq x y z
N THR A 1 13.10 -20.97 -1.55
CA THR A 1 12.99 -21.59 -0.22
C THR A 1 14.02 -21.06 0.77
N SER A 2 15.24 -20.74 0.36
CA SER A 2 16.34 -20.29 1.26
C SER A 2 16.13 -18.85 1.79
N ALA A 3 15.70 -17.90 0.96
CA ALA A 3 15.52 -16.50 1.37
C ALA A 3 14.34 -16.32 2.35
N ARG A 4 13.25 -17.09 2.18
CA ARG A 4 12.09 -17.05 3.09
C ARG A 4 12.42 -17.56 4.50
N ALA A 5 13.20 -18.64 4.58
CA ALA A 5 13.67 -19.16 5.86
C ALA A 5 14.63 -18.19 6.57
N ALA A 6 15.49 -17.50 5.82
CA ALA A 6 16.38 -16.47 6.34
C ALA A 6 15.60 -15.25 6.89
N GLN A 7 14.54 -14.83 6.21
CA GLN A 7 13.68 -13.73 6.67
C GLN A 7 12.92 -14.07 7.97
N ALA A 8 12.40 -15.30 8.10
CA ALA A 8 11.78 -15.79 9.32
C ALA A 8 12.78 -15.90 10.49
N LEU A 9 14.04 -16.30 10.21
CA LEU A 9 15.12 -16.37 11.19
C LEU A 9 15.58 -14.98 11.65
N LEU A 10 15.60 -13.99 10.77
CA LEU A 10 15.94 -12.59 11.11
C LEU A 10 14.86 -11.96 12.00
N TRP A 11 13.59 -12.26 11.75
CA TRP A 11 12.48 -11.84 12.61
C TRP A 11 12.57 -12.48 14.01
N ARG A 12 12.90 -13.78 14.08
CA ARG A 12 13.15 -14.53 15.32
C ARG A 12 14.28 -13.95 16.16
N ARG A 13 15.41 -13.63 15.54
CA ARG A 13 16.62 -13.13 16.25
C ARG A 13 16.39 -11.77 16.90
N ARG A 14 15.56 -10.91 16.30
CA ARG A 14 15.25 -9.58 16.85
C ARG A 14 14.27 -9.62 18.04
N LYS A 15 13.40 -10.63 18.12
CA LYS A 15 12.49 -10.79 19.27
C LYS A 15 13.18 -11.40 20.51
N ALA A 16 14.31 -12.07 20.35
CA ALA A 16 15.03 -12.81 21.39
C ALA A 16 16.16 -12.03 22.10
N GLN A 17 16.43 -10.77 21.74
CA GLN A 17 17.44 -9.96 22.45
C GLN A 17 16.80 -9.08 23.51
N PRO A 18 17.19 -9.21 24.80
CA PRO A 18 16.79 -8.29 25.84
C PRO A 18 17.41 -6.91 25.63
N GLU A 19 16.68 -5.86 25.99
CA GLU A 19 17.08 -4.46 25.91
C GLU A 19 18.39 -4.21 26.68
N GLU A 20 19.50 -4.07 26.00
CA GLU A 20 20.64 -3.31 26.52
C GLU A 20 20.44 -1.83 26.19
N LYS A 21 20.16 -1.07 27.26
CA LYS A 21 20.11 0.39 27.21
C LYS A 21 21.50 0.92 26.97
N GLU A 22 21.80 1.35 25.75
CA GLU A 22 22.86 2.32 25.53
C GLU A 22 22.35 3.54 24.77
N SER A 23 22.46 4.65 25.52
CA SER A 23 22.25 6.00 25.02
C SER A 23 23.43 6.41 24.12
N LYS A 24 23.18 6.86 22.93
CA LYS A 24 23.70 8.10 22.32
C LYS A 24 23.49 8.15 20.81
N SER A 25 22.72 9.15 20.43
CA SER A 25 22.90 10.08 19.31
C SER A 25 23.80 9.65 18.15
N LYS A 26 23.23 9.42 16.95
CA LYS A 26 23.42 10.24 15.75
C LYS A 26 22.88 9.55 14.50
N ASN A 27 22.24 10.40 13.67
CA ASN A 27 21.95 10.25 12.24
C ASN A 27 21.00 9.14 11.78
N GLY A 28 19.85 9.64 11.27
CA GLY A 28 18.75 8.94 10.67
C GLY A 28 19.08 8.05 9.46
N GLU A 29 19.47 6.84 9.72
CA GLU A 29 19.44 5.78 8.73
C GLU A 29 18.05 5.15 8.71
N SER A 30 17.53 4.88 7.52
CA SER A 30 16.17 4.38 7.33
C SER A 30 16.03 2.96 7.86
N SER A 31 14.84 2.56 8.30
CA SER A 31 14.59 1.19 8.77
C SER A 31 14.79 0.13 7.65
N PHE A 32 14.91 0.56 6.40
CA PHE A 32 15.26 -0.29 5.27
C PHE A 32 16.78 -0.44 5.14
N ASP A 33 17.58 0.61 5.41
CA ASP A 33 19.04 0.55 5.39
C ASP A 33 19.58 -0.36 6.51
N GLU A 34 18.91 -0.44 7.67
CA GLU A 34 19.21 -1.41 8.73
C GLU A 34 18.92 -2.86 8.32
N MET A 35 18.08 -3.10 7.31
CA MET A 35 17.78 -4.44 6.80
C MET A 35 18.82 -4.92 5.79
N GLU A 36 19.46 -4.01 5.05
CA GLU A 36 20.51 -4.32 4.08
C GLU A 36 21.85 -4.61 4.78
N SER A 37 22.17 -3.91 5.88
CA SER A 37 23.41 -4.12 6.66
C SER A 37 23.50 -5.48 7.39
N VAL A 38 22.42 -6.26 7.41
CA VAL A 38 22.38 -7.58 8.08
C VAL A 38 22.77 -8.72 7.14
N GLU A 39 22.73 -8.53 5.80
CA GLU A 39 23.15 -9.56 4.84
C GLU A 39 24.69 -9.70 4.78
N GLU A 40 25.45 -8.63 4.97
CA GLU A 40 26.92 -8.67 4.88
C GLU A 40 27.63 -9.29 6.10
N THR A 41 26.96 -9.43 7.25
CA THR A 41 27.62 -9.92 8.48
C THR A 41 27.49 -11.41 8.74
N VAL A 42 26.83 -12.18 7.86
CA VAL A 42 26.55 -13.61 8.09
C VAL A 42 27.70 -14.53 7.69
N ASP A 43 28.67 -14.05 6.90
CA ASP A 43 29.73 -14.93 6.31
C ASP A 43 31.01 -15.04 7.13
N SER A 44 31.17 -14.33 8.24
CA SER A 44 32.48 -14.22 8.93
C SER A 44 32.61 -14.94 10.27
N LYS A 45 31.60 -15.69 10.76
CA LYS A 45 31.75 -16.44 12.03
C LYS A 45 31.18 -17.86 11.98
N LYS A 46 31.85 -18.72 11.22
CA LYS A 46 31.78 -20.17 11.44
C LYS A 46 33.10 -20.56 12.11
N GLN A 47 33.12 -20.65 13.40
CA GLN A 47 33.92 -21.57 14.22
C GLN A 47 33.79 -21.15 15.68
N SER A 48 33.01 -21.87 16.43
CA SER A 48 33.39 -22.42 17.75
C SER A 48 32.15 -22.76 18.60
N GLU A 49 32.18 -24.00 19.03
CA GLU A 49 31.60 -24.58 20.24
C GLU A 49 30.11 -24.93 20.31
N GLN A 50 29.89 -26.23 20.09
CA GLN A 50 28.75 -27.01 20.55
C GLN A 50 28.61 -26.88 22.09
N LYS A 51 27.56 -26.23 22.52
CA LYS A 51 26.91 -26.47 23.80
C LYS A 51 25.43 -26.69 23.49
N GLU A 52 24.99 -27.94 23.54
CA GLU A 52 23.58 -28.29 23.63
C GLU A 52 23.00 -27.71 24.92
N SER A 53 22.47 -26.52 24.85
CA SER A 53 21.47 -26.06 25.77
C SER A 53 20.11 -26.42 25.14
N GLN A 54 19.28 -27.16 25.84
CA GLN A 54 17.89 -27.39 25.54
C GLN A 54 17.20 -26.02 25.61
N GLU A 55 17.23 -25.28 24.48
CA GLU A 55 16.42 -24.06 24.30
C GLU A 55 14.98 -24.55 24.04
N GLU A 56 14.07 -24.19 24.93
CA GLU A 56 12.64 -24.30 24.64
C GLU A 56 12.38 -23.65 23.26
N PRO A 57 11.55 -24.27 22.39
CA PRO A 57 11.30 -23.74 21.08
C PRO A 57 10.72 -22.33 21.23
N ALA A 58 11.46 -21.32 20.77
CA ALA A 58 11.03 -19.94 20.86
C ALA A 58 9.63 -19.81 20.26
N TYR A 59 8.70 -19.25 21.03
CA TYR A 59 7.33 -19.00 20.58
C TYR A 59 7.35 -18.27 19.23
N ILE A 60 6.67 -18.83 18.25
CA ILE A 60 6.44 -18.18 16.95
C ILE A 60 4.95 -17.99 16.84
N ASN A 61 4.53 -16.74 16.61
CA ASN A 61 3.15 -16.44 16.28
C ASN A 61 2.69 -17.35 15.12
N PRO A 62 1.70 -18.24 15.34
CA PRO A 62 1.26 -19.22 14.33
C PRO A 62 0.71 -18.53 13.08
N LEU A 63 -0.04 -17.44 13.25
CA LEU A 63 -0.58 -16.68 12.13
C LEU A 63 0.53 -16.03 11.29
N LEU A 64 1.61 -15.55 11.93
CA LEU A 64 2.78 -15.04 11.22
C LEU A 64 3.49 -16.15 10.44
N ARG A 65 3.61 -17.34 11.02
CA ARG A 65 4.22 -18.49 10.35
C ARG A 65 3.41 -18.88 9.10
N ALA A 66 2.09 -19.03 9.23
CA ALA A 66 1.20 -19.33 8.11
C ALA A 66 1.30 -18.24 7.02
N ALA A 67 1.27 -16.97 7.43
CA ALA A 67 1.36 -15.83 6.52
C ALA A 67 2.70 -15.78 5.75
N LEU A 68 3.82 -16.04 6.40
CA LEU A 68 5.14 -16.07 5.73
C LEU A 68 5.28 -17.24 4.75
N ASN A 69 4.68 -18.38 5.07
CA ASN A 69 4.67 -19.56 4.20
C ASN A 69 3.72 -19.44 3.00
N GLY A 70 2.77 -18.48 3.07
CA GLY A 70 1.72 -18.32 2.07
C GLY A 70 0.58 -19.34 2.23
N ASP A 71 0.45 -19.93 3.42
CA ASP A 71 -0.57 -20.91 3.75
C ASP A 71 -1.89 -20.21 4.07
N THR A 72 -2.72 -20.05 3.05
CA THR A 72 -4.02 -19.41 3.18
C THR A 72 -5.03 -20.31 3.90
N GLU A 73 -4.86 -21.61 3.85
CA GLU A 73 -5.75 -22.58 4.49
C GLU A 73 -5.53 -22.54 6.01
N GLU A 74 -4.27 -22.55 6.48
CA GLU A 74 -3.94 -22.38 7.89
C GLU A 74 -4.43 -21.00 8.42
N VAL A 75 -4.27 -19.94 7.64
CA VAL A 75 -4.81 -18.62 8.00
C VAL A 75 -6.34 -18.65 8.13
N GLN A 76 -7.06 -19.26 7.19
CA GLN A 76 -8.52 -19.39 7.25
C GLN A 76 -8.96 -20.23 8.44
N GLN A 77 -8.29 -21.33 8.72
CA GLN A 77 -8.61 -22.20 9.86
C GLN A 77 -8.53 -21.43 11.18
N ILE A 78 -7.47 -20.65 11.42
CA ILE A 78 -7.34 -19.83 12.64
C ILE A 78 -8.52 -18.86 12.80
N PHE A 79 -9.05 -18.29 11.69
CA PHE A 79 -10.16 -17.34 11.76
C PHE A 79 -11.54 -17.96 11.79
N GLU A 80 -11.73 -19.14 11.19
CA GLU A 80 -13.05 -19.73 10.94
C GLU A 80 -13.37 -20.95 11.81
N ASP A 81 -12.37 -21.66 12.30
CA ASP A 81 -12.57 -22.87 13.10
C ASP A 81 -12.54 -22.55 14.61
N PRO A 82 -13.69 -22.62 15.32
CA PRO A 82 -13.76 -22.39 16.76
C PRO A 82 -12.98 -23.44 17.59
N GLU A 83 -12.63 -24.58 16.98
CA GLU A 83 -11.84 -25.63 17.65
C GLU A 83 -10.32 -25.41 17.49
N ASP A 84 -9.93 -24.48 16.65
CA ASP A 84 -8.50 -24.11 16.51
C ASP A 84 -8.01 -23.45 17.80
N PRO A 85 -6.87 -23.90 18.37
CA PRO A 85 -6.34 -23.38 19.64
C PRO A 85 -5.99 -21.88 19.59
N ASP A 86 -5.80 -21.33 18.41
CA ASP A 86 -5.42 -19.94 18.20
C ASP A 86 -6.60 -19.04 17.75
N HIS A 87 -7.79 -19.63 17.56
CA HIS A 87 -8.99 -18.91 17.10
C HIS A 87 -9.34 -17.72 18.00
N GLU A 88 -9.43 -17.95 19.32
CA GLU A 88 -9.77 -16.89 20.28
C GLU A 88 -8.71 -15.78 20.33
N LYS A 89 -7.47 -16.09 19.98
CA LYS A 89 -6.33 -15.16 19.97
C LYS A 89 -6.06 -14.53 18.61
N ALA A 90 -6.81 -14.87 17.58
CA ALA A 90 -6.55 -14.41 16.21
C ALA A 90 -6.36 -12.89 16.10
N THR A 91 -7.20 -12.12 16.81
CA THR A 91 -7.09 -10.64 16.86
C THR A 91 -5.81 -10.16 17.55
N GLU A 92 -5.37 -10.83 18.61
CA GLU A 92 -4.14 -10.49 19.34
C GLU A 92 -2.92 -10.81 18.46
N LEU A 93 -2.94 -11.97 17.79
CA LEU A 93 -1.88 -12.42 16.89
C LEU A 93 -1.65 -11.46 15.71
N ILE A 94 -2.72 -10.85 15.19
CA ILE A 94 -2.62 -9.80 14.16
C ILE A 94 -1.93 -8.55 14.70
N MET A 95 -2.23 -8.17 15.94
CA MET A 95 -1.73 -6.94 16.57
C MET A 95 -0.29 -7.03 17.05
N GLU A 96 0.28 -8.23 17.11
CA GLU A 96 1.68 -8.39 17.47
C GLU A 96 2.60 -7.64 16.50
N LYS A 97 3.50 -6.83 17.06
CA LYS A 97 4.47 -6.04 16.30
C LYS A 97 5.89 -6.42 16.70
N ASP A 98 6.81 -6.32 15.74
CA ASP A 98 8.23 -6.44 16.02
C ASP A 98 8.76 -5.17 16.72
N ILE A 99 10.05 -5.19 17.09
CA ILE A 99 10.72 -4.07 17.77
C ILE A 99 10.75 -2.77 16.96
N VAL A 100 10.49 -2.84 15.65
CA VAL A 100 10.45 -1.68 14.74
C VAL A 100 9.01 -1.23 14.49
N GLY A 101 8.04 -1.88 15.15
CA GLY A 101 6.60 -1.58 15.02
C GLY A 101 5.96 -2.16 13.75
N ARG A 102 6.58 -3.16 13.11
CA ARG A 102 6.01 -3.84 11.94
C ARG A 102 5.16 -5.02 12.40
N GLY A 103 3.93 -5.06 11.95
CA GLY A 103 3.00 -6.16 12.22
C GLY A 103 3.06 -7.25 11.14
N LEU A 104 2.17 -8.23 11.31
CA LEU A 104 1.95 -9.36 10.40
C LEU A 104 1.88 -8.94 8.92
N LEU A 105 1.10 -7.90 8.61
CA LEU A 105 0.87 -7.44 7.23
C LEU A 105 2.17 -6.98 6.55
N PHE A 106 3.05 -6.29 7.29
CA PHE A 106 4.34 -5.87 6.74
C PHE A 106 5.21 -7.08 6.40
N ALA A 107 5.29 -8.07 7.30
CA ALA A 107 6.03 -9.30 7.05
C ALA A 107 5.47 -10.08 5.85
N THR A 108 4.14 -10.16 5.73
CA THR A 108 3.45 -10.80 4.61
C THR A 108 3.73 -10.09 3.27
N CYS A 109 3.73 -8.75 3.28
CA CYS A 109 4.08 -7.94 2.11
C CYS A 109 5.54 -8.12 1.67
N MET A 110 6.47 -8.17 2.62
CA MET A 110 7.89 -8.44 2.35
C MET A 110 8.09 -9.84 1.75
N ALA A 111 7.34 -10.83 2.23
CA ALA A 111 7.39 -12.19 1.73
C ALA A 111 6.68 -12.39 0.37
N GLY A 112 5.95 -11.40 -0.12
CA GLY A 112 5.25 -11.45 -1.40
C GLY A 112 3.99 -12.32 -1.42
N GLN A 113 3.35 -12.53 -0.26
CA GLN A 113 2.21 -13.45 -0.12
C GLN A 113 0.87 -12.75 -0.39
N LYS A 114 0.61 -12.46 -1.65
CA LYS A 114 -0.59 -11.74 -2.11
C LYS A 114 -1.92 -12.37 -1.69
N ASP A 115 -2.00 -13.71 -1.74
CA ASP A 115 -3.24 -14.44 -1.43
C ASP A 115 -3.55 -14.38 0.07
N VAL A 116 -2.53 -14.41 0.92
CA VAL A 116 -2.68 -14.17 2.35
C VAL A 116 -3.18 -12.75 2.62
N ILE A 117 -2.65 -11.73 1.91
CA ILE A 117 -3.15 -10.35 2.03
C ILE A 117 -4.64 -10.26 1.67
N ARG A 118 -5.07 -10.94 0.58
CA ARG A 118 -6.50 -10.99 0.20
C ARG A 118 -7.35 -11.68 1.27
N THR A 119 -6.85 -12.77 1.82
CA THR A 119 -7.54 -13.51 2.88
C THR A 119 -7.68 -12.65 4.13
N LEU A 120 -6.61 -12.01 4.60
CA LEU A 120 -6.65 -11.13 5.75
C LEU A 120 -7.58 -9.92 5.53
N ALA A 121 -7.62 -9.37 4.31
CA ALA A 121 -8.55 -8.30 3.97
C ALA A 121 -10.03 -8.70 4.11
N ARG A 122 -10.38 -9.97 3.80
CA ARG A 122 -11.75 -10.49 4.00
C ARG A 122 -12.15 -10.53 5.46
N TYR A 123 -11.21 -10.75 6.37
CA TYR A 123 -11.45 -10.71 7.82
C TYR A 123 -11.40 -9.29 8.41
N GLY A 124 -11.37 -8.27 7.56
CA GLY A 124 -11.44 -6.87 7.98
C GLY A 124 -10.16 -6.33 8.61
N VAL A 125 -9.03 -6.96 8.37
CA VAL A 125 -7.73 -6.48 8.86
C VAL A 125 -7.40 -5.14 8.20
N ASN A 126 -6.95 -4.17 9.00
CA ASN A 126 -6.69 -2.82 8.54
C ASN A 126 -5.45 -2.73 7.64
N LEU A 127 -5.68 -2.65 6.33
CA LEU A 127 -4.61 -2.50 5.32
C LEU A 127 -4.01 -1.07 5.26
N LYS A 128 -4.58 -0.10 5.99
CA LYS A 128 -4.10 1.29 6.04
C LYS A 128 -3.05 1.53 7.14
N GLU A 129 -2.51 0.46 7.72
CA GLU A 129 -1.44 0.56 8.71
C GLU A 129 -0.23 1.33 8.18
N LYS A 130 0.38 2.11 9.09
CA LYS A 130 1.64 2.82 8.83
C LYS A 130 2.61 2.56 9.98
N THR A 131 3.88 2.45 9.65
CA THR A 131 4.94 2.45 10.66
C THR A 131 5.08 3.84 11.29
N ALA A 132 5.81 3.96 12.39
CA ALA A 132 6.09 5.25 13.03
C ALA A 132 6.75 6.27 12.06
N ARG A 133 7.44 5.80 11.03
CA ARG A 133 8.06 6.61 9.98
C ARG A 133 7.18 6.81 8.74
N GLY A 134 5.88 6.48 8.81
CA GLY A 134 4.92 6.68 7.73
C GLY A 134 4.97 5.67 6.58
N TYR A 135 5.78 4.61 6.68
CA TYR A 135 5.78 3.55 5.66
C TYR A 135 4.47 2.78 5.68
N THR A 136 3.85 2.60 4.52
CA THR A 136 2.66 1.77 4.32
C THR A 136 3.05 0.40 3.77
N LEU A 137 2.06 -0.49 3.65
CA LEU A 137 2.24 -1.80 3.01
C LEU A 137 2.72 -1.67 1.55
N LEU A 138 2.26 -0.61 0.82
CA LEU A 138 2.73 -0.32 -0.54
C LEU A 138 4.21 0.02 -0.57
N HIS A 139 4.70 0.86 0.35
CA HIS A 139 6.13 1.18 0.44
C HIS A 139 6.96 -0.08 0.68
N CYS A 140 6.47 -0.97 1.55
CA CYS A 140 7.14 -2.20 1.88
C CYS A 140 7.21 -3.15 0.67
N SER A 141 6.06 -3.40 0.01
CA SER A 141 6.01 -4.24 -1.18
C SER A 141 6.87 -3.70 -2.32
N ALA A 142 6.89 -2.37 -2.49
CA ALA A 142 7.70 -1.68 -3.49
C ALA A 142 9.21 -1.83 -3.23
N ALA A 143 9.66 -1.65 -1.97
CA ALA A 143 11.05 -1.81 -1.58
C ALA A 143 11.57 -3.23 -1.85
N TRP A 144 10.74 -4.24 -1.60
CA TRP A 144 11.07 -5.65 -1.80
C TRP A 144 10.81 -6.17 -3.21
N GLY A 145 10.28 -5.35 -4.12
CA GLY A 145 9.99 -5.73 -5.49
C GLY A 145 8.86 -6.76 -5.62
N GLN A 146 7.93 -6.77 -4.68
CA GLN A 146 6.82 -7.74 -4.64
C GLN A 146 5.66 -7.25 -5.52
N LEU A 147 5.84 -7.29 -6.85
CA LEU A 147 4.90 -6.75 -7.83
C LEU A 147 3.48 -7.26 -7.67
N GLU A 148 3.30 -8.57 -7.50
CA GLU A 148 1.96 -9.17 -7.39
C GLU A 148 1.24 -8.76 -6.10
N THR A 149 1.98 -8.62 -5.00
CA THR A 149 1.43 -8.09 -3.74
C THR A 149 1.07 -6.61 -3.89
N LEU A 150 1.90 -5.86 -4.59
CA LEU A 150 1.67 -4.44 -4.87
C LEU A 150 0.41 -4.24 -5.71
N LYS A 151 0.21 -5.06 -6.76
CA LYS A 151 -1.03 -5.08 -7.55
C LYS A 151 -2.25 -5.37 -6.67
N THR A 152 -2.15 -6.40 -5.83
CA THR A 152 -3.23 -6.77 -4.90
C THR A 152 -3.57 -5.65 -3.93
N LEU A 153 -2.58 -4.95 -3.37
CA LEU A 153 -2.83 -3.81 -2.48
C LEU A 153 -3.53 -2.65 -3.19
N VAL A 154 -3.15 -2.37 -4.45
CA VAL A 154 -3.83 -1.34 -5.26
C VAL A 154 -5.26 -1.74 -5.60
N GLU A 155 -5.53 -3.02 -5.90
CA GLU A 155 -6.89 -3.55 -6.07
C GLU A 155 -7.74 -3.43 -4.80
N LEU A 156 -7.11 -3.54 -3.62
CA LEU A 156 -7.72 -3.35 -2.31
C LEU A 156 -7.76 -1.88 -1.86
N GLU A 157 -7.62 -0.95 -2.81
CA GLU A 157 -7.74 0.49 -2.60
C GLU A 157 -6.70 1.09 -1.63
N ALA A 158 -5.50 0.53 -1.57
CA ALA A 158 -4.41 1.14 -0.83
C ALA A 158 -4.02 2.51 -1.44
N ASP A 159 -3.70 3.47 -0.58
CA ASP A 159 -3.38 4.84 -0.97
C ASP A 159 -2.00 4.93 -1.64
N ILE A 160 -2.00 5.04 -2.97
CA ILE A 160 -0.78 5.16 -3.79
C ILE A 160 -0.06 6.51 -3.64
N TYR A 161 -0.75 7.53 -3.09
CA TYR A 161 -0.20 8.85 -2.85
C TYR A 161 0.37 9.02 -1.44
N ALA A 162 0.21 8.01 -0.57
CA ALA A 162 0.78 8.03 0.77
C ALA A 162 2.28 8.29 0.70
N THR A 163 2.78 9.13 1.62
CA THR A 163 4.19 9.47 1.72
C THR A 163 4.77 9.06 3.05
N THR A 164 6.06 8.72 3.05
CA THR A 164 6.86 8.50 4.25
C THR A 164 7.19 9.84 4.94
N PHE A 165 7.84 9.80 6.11
CA PHE A 165 8.35 11.00 6.80
C PHE A 165 9.35 11.83 5.96
N ARG A 166 9.93 11.25 4.91
CA ARG A 166 10.81 11.93 3.93
C ARG A 166 10.05 12.49 2.72
N GLY A 167 8.72 12.38 2.69
CA GLY A 167 7.89 12.79 1.56
C GLY A 167 7.94 11.85 0.35
N GLU A 168 8.48 10.63 0.52
CA GLU A 168 8.63 9.66 -0.57
C GLU A 168 7.37 8.81 -0.72
N LYS A 169 6.90 8.64 -1.97
CA LYS A 169 5.85 7.69 -2.35
C LYS A 169 6.44 6.27 -2.48
N ALA A 170 5.59 5.26 -2.53
CA ALA A 170 6.00 3.88 -2.81
C ALA A 170 6.77 3.75 -4.14
N ARG A 171 6.42 4.55 -5.16
CA ARG A 171 7.12 4.65 -6.44
C ARG A 171 8.57 5.11 -6.28
N ASP A 172 8.82 6.11 -5.42
CA ASP A 172 10.16 6.64 -5.19
C ASP A 172 11.04 5.61 -4.46
N ILE A 173 10.44 4.86 -3.54
CA ILE A 173 11.08 3.74 -2.86
C ILE A 173 11.43 2.64 -3.87
N ALA A 174 10.50 2.23 -4.75
CA ALA A 174 10.77 1.24 -5.79
C ALA A 174 11.94 1.68 -6.71
N CYS A 175 11.99 2.97 -7.07
CA CYS A 175 13.05 3.54 -7.88
C CYS A 175 14.42 3.47 -7.16
N ARG A 176 14.45 3.82 -5.87
CA ARG A 176 15.68 3.77 -5.05
C ARG A 176 16.26 2.36 -4.96
N TYR A 177 15.41 1.35 -4.86
CA TYR A 177 15.82 -0.06 -4.77
C TYR A 177 15.83 -0.77 -6.13
N GLU A 178 15.81 -0.02 -7.23
CA GLU A 178 15.91 -0.53 -8.60
C GLU A 178 14.86 -1.59 -8.97
N LYS A 179 13.65 -1.48 -8.40
CA LYS A 179 12.53 -2.39 -8.66
C LYS A 179 11.71 -1.89 -9.86
N THR A 180 12.28 -2.00 -11.06
CA THR A 180 11.75 -1.42 -12.31
C THR A 180 10.30 -1.79 -12.59
N GLU A 181 9.93 -3.07 -12.48
CA GLU A 181 8.54 -3.54 -12.71
C GLU A 181 7.54 -2.89 -11.73
N CYS A 182 7.97 -2.67 -10.48
CA CYS A 182 7.15 -1.98 -9.49
C CYS A 182 6.99 -0.50 -9.81
N VAL A 183 8.05 0.16 -10.33
CA VAL A 183 7.98 1.57 -10.78
C VAL A 183 6.99 1.69 -11.93
N GLU A 184 7.12 0.87 -12.98
CA GLU A 184 6.24 0.88 -14.15
C GLU A 184 4.78 0.64 -13.76
N PHE A 185 4.52 -0.31 -12.88
CA PHE A 185 3.18 -0.57 -12.40
C PHE A 185 2.62 0.60 -11.58
N LEU A 186 3.42 1.22 -10.72
CA LEU A 186 2.97 2.37 -9.91
C LEU A 186 2.72 3.61 -10.77
N ASP A 187 3.52 3.85 -11.82
CA ASP A 187 3.27 4.91 -12.80
C ASP A 187 1.95 4.67 -13.55
N TRP A 188 1.68 3.42 -13.94
CA TRP A 188 0.41 3.02 -14.54
C TRP A 188 -0.78 3.21 -13.57
N ALA A 189 -0.64 2.78 -12.31
CA ALA A 189 -1.67 2.91 -11.30
C ALA A 189 -1.96 4.39 -10.97
N GLU A 190 -0.93 5.23 -10.93
CA GLU A 190 -1.08 6.68 -10.71
C GLU A 190 -1.82 7.34 -11.87
N ALA A 191 -1.50 7.00 -13.12
CA ALA A 191 -2.20 7.52 -14.30
C ALA A 191 -3.69 7.14 -14.29
N LYS A 192 -4.00 5.88 -13.98
CA LYS A 192 -5.37 5.39 -13.83
C LYS A 192 -6.13 6.14 -12.73
N GLN A 193 -5.50 6.29 -11.57
CA GLN A 193 -6.14 6.95 -10.42
C GLN A 193 -6.34 8.45 -10.67
N ASN A 194 -5.41 9.11 -11.38
CA ASN A 194 -5.53 10.52 -11.76
C ASN A 194 -6.74 10.75 -12.66
N LEU A 195 -6.98 9.88 -13.63
CA LEU A 195 -8.19 9.96 -14.46
C LEU A 195 -9.46 9.74 -13.62
N ARG A 196 -9.48 8.74 -12.74
CA ARG A 196 -10.61 8.46 -11.84
C ARG A 196 -10.91 9.64 -10.91
N ASN A 197 -9.88 10.22 -10.30
CA ASN A 197 -10.02 11.38 -9.42
C ASN A 197 -10.55 12.60 -10.19
N PHE A 198 -10.08 12.82 -11.41
CA PHE A 198 -10.54 13.91 -12.25
C PHE A 198 -12.02 13.76 -12.61
N ILE A 199 -12.47 12.57 -12.99
CA ILE A 199 -13.88 12.26 -13.23
C ILE A 199 -14.73 12.58 -11.98
N THR A 200 -14.32 12.10 -10.82
CA THR A 200 -15.02 12.32 -9.54
C THR A 200 -15.08 13.81 -9.18
N GLN A 201 -13.98 14.54 -9.39
CA GLN A 201 -13.90 15.97 -9.15
C GLN A 201 -14.89 16.75 -10.04
N ILE A 202 -14.99 16.41 -11.32
CA ILE A 202 -15.97 17.02 -12.24
C ILE A 202 -17.38 16.72 -11.76
N GLN A 203 -17.68 15.46 -11.48
CA GLN A 203 -19.02 15.04 -11.02
C GLN A 203 -19.43 15.81 -9.76
N SER A 204 -18.55 15.91 -8.76
CA SER A 204 -18.81 16.64 -7.53
C SER A 204 -19.02 18.13 -7.79
N THR A 205 -18.20 18.74 -8.66
CA THR A 205 -18.29 20.18 -8.98
C THR A 205 -19.59 20.52 -9.72
N VAL A 206 -19.99 19.69 -10.69
CA VAL A 206 -21.19 19.94 -11.52
C VAL A 206 -22.49 19.64 -10.78
N THR A 207 -22.43 18.78 -9.76
CA THR A 207 -23.61 18.44 -8.92
C THR A 207 -23.75 19.36 -7.71
N ASP A 208 -22.72 20.11 -7.33
CA ASP A 208 -22.74 21.04 -6.21
C ASP A 208 -23.64 22.26 -6.53
N PRO A 209 -24.79 22.45 -5.84
CA PRO A 209 -25.70 23.55 -6.13
C PRO A 209 -25.06 24.92 -5.94
N GLU A 210 -24.19 25.08 -4.95
CA GLU A 210 -23.55 26.38 -4.62
C GLU A 210 -22.60 26.83 -5.73
N LYS A 211 -21.84 25.89 -6.31
CA LYS A 211 -20.86 26.19 -7.37
C LYS A 211 -21.49 26.46 -8.72
N VAL A 212 -22.63 25.83 -9.02
CA VAL A 212 -23.23 25.85 -10.37
C VAL A 212 -24.42 26.79 -10.52
N GLN A 213 -24.97 27.31 -9.40
CA GLN A 213 -26.15 28.18 -9.43
C GLN A 213 -25.89 29.46 -10.24
N GLY A 214 -26.73 29.73 -11.26
CA GLY A 214 -26.60 30.90 -12.13
C GLY A 214 -25.44 30.85 -13.15
N ARG A 215 -24.56 29.85 -13.10
CA ARG A 215 -23.40 29.72 -13.98
C ARG A 215 -23.52 28.63 -15.03
N LEU A 216 -24.15 27.50 -14.68
CA LEU A 216 -24.34 26.38 -15.59
C LEU A 216 -25.85 26.14 -15.89
N ASN A 217 -26.16 25.96 -17.16
CA ASN A 217 -27.49 25.56 -17.58
C ASN A 217 -27.66 24.02 -17.47
N LYS A 218 -28.89 23.53 -17.73
CA LYS A 218 -29.21 22.09 -17.64
C LYS A 218 -28.44 21.27 -18.69
N GLU A 219 -28.18 21.85 -19.85
CA GLU A 219 -27.43 21.20 -20.94
C GLU A 219 -25.95 21.04 -20.59
N ASP A 220 -25.31 22.08 -20.05
CA ASP A 220 -23.91 22.03 -19.57
C ASP A 220 -23.74 20.90 -18.55
N LYS A 221 -24.64 20.80 -17.55
CA LYS A 221 -24.62 19.73 -16.54
C LYS A 221 -24.78 18.34 -17.16
N SER A 222 -25.75 18.19 -18.08
CA SER A 222 -26.00 16.93 -18.76
C SER A 222 -24.80 16.47 -19.60
N THR A 223 -24.16 17.40 -20.32
CA THR A 223 -22.98 17.13 -21.15
C THR A 223 -21.81 16.68 -20.29
N SER A 224 -21.55 17.40 -19.19
CA SER A 224 -20.48 17.03 -18.25
C SER A 224 -20.67 15.63 -17.67
N LEU A 225 -21.87 15.33 -17.16
CA LEU A 225 -22.16 14.03 -16.55
C LEU A 225 -22.09 12.88 -17.58
N LYS A 226 -22.55 13.09 -18.81
CA LYS A 226 -22.43 12.10 -19.89
C LYS A 226 -20.97 11.85 -20.26
N ALA A 227 -20.16 12.92 -20.35
CA ALA A 227 -18.73 12.78 -20.63
C ALA A 227 -18.01 12.01 -19.51
N CYS A 228 -18.31 12.32 -18.24
CA CYS A 228 -17.78 11.60 -17.10
C CYS A 228 -18.18 10.12 -17.11
N GLN A 229 -19.46 9.82 -17.39
CA GLN A 229 -19.94 8.44 -17.48
C GLN A 229 -19.23 7.66 -18.57
N ALA A 230 -19.08 8.23 -19.76
CA ALA A 230 -18.38 7.59 -20.86
C ALA A 230 -16.91 7.26 -20.51
N LYS A 231 -16.23 8.11 -19.72
CA LYS A 231 -14.86 7.84 -19.25
C LYS A 231 -14.83 6.79 -18.13
N SER A 232 -15.83 6.76 -17.25
CA SER A 232 -15.95 5.70 -16.24
C SER A 232 -16.19 4.35 -16.92
N ASP A 233 -17.10 4.29 -17.89
CA ASP A 233 -17.37 3.07 -18.66
C ASP A 233 -16.12 2.60 -19.44
N TRP A 234 -15.35 3.54 -19.98
CA TRP A 234 -14.08 3.23 -20.64
C TRP A 234 -13.07 2.61 -19.66
N LEU A 235 -12.93 3.16 -18.43
CA LEU A 235 -12.04 2.64 -17.37
C LEU A 235 -12.39 1.21 -16.94
N GLU A 236 -13.68 0.85 -16.99
CA GLU A 236 -14.16 -0.47 -16.57
C GLU A 236 -14.06 -1.51 -17.70
N ASN A 237 -14.26 -1.09 -18.95
CA ASN A 237 -14.38 -2.00 -20.08
C ASN A 237 -13.09 -2.17 -20.88
N THR A 238 -12.11 -1.26 -20.76
CA THR A 238 -10.88 -1.34 -21.54
C THR A 238 -9.92 -2.37 -20.94
N LYS A 239 -9.52 -3.32 -21.77
CA LYS A 239 -8.52 -4.31 -21.39
C LYS A 239 -7.11 -3.75 -21.61
N GLU A 240 -6.26 -3.86 -20.59
CA GLU A 240 -4.84 -3.52 -20.63
C GLU A 240 -4.50 -2.13 -21.23
N PRO A 241 -5.14 -1.03 -20.73
CA PRO A 241 -4.84 0.30 -21.21
C PRO A 241 -3.40 0.69 -20.83
N THR A 242 -2.73 1.42 -21.71
CA THR A 242 -1.41 2.00 -21.46
C THR A 242 -1.51 3.28 -20.63
N ILE A 243 -0.38 3.76 -20.11
CA ILE A 243 -0.30 5.07 -19.44
C ILE A 243 -0.75 6.18 -20.41
N GLN A 244 -0.35 6.11 -21.68
CA GLN A 244 -0.72 7.09 -22.69
C GLN A 244 -2.23 7.11 -22.93
N ASP A 245 -2.88 5.96 -22.95
CA ASP A 245 -4.36 5.89 -23.09
C ASP A 245 -5.07 6.65 -21.96
N PHE A 246 -4.61 6.52 -20.70
CA PHE A 246 -5.17 7.29 -19.59
C PHE A 246 -4.96 8.79 -19.75
N LEU A 247 -3.78 9.21 -20.19
CA LEU A 247 -3.47 10.63 -20.43
C LEU A 247 -4.35 11.20 -21.55
N ASP A 248 -4.52 10.46 -22.65
CA ASP A 248 -5.36 10.86 -23.78
C ASP A 248 -6.84 10.96 -23.38
N GLN A 249 -7.34 10.00 -22.58
CA GLN A 249 -8.70 10.05 -22.06
C GLN A 249 -8.91 11.24 -21.12
N LYS A 250 -7.94 11.55 -20.29
CA LYS A 250 -7.97 12.71 -19.40
C LYS A 250 -7.95 14.01 -20.19
N GLN A 251 -7.05 14.16 -21.15
CA GLN A 251 -6.96 15.33 -22.02
C GLN A 251 -8.27 15.56 -22.80
N HIS A 252 -8.82 14.51 -23.39
CA HIS A 252 -10.11 14.61 -24.09
C HIS A 252 -11.25 15.07 -23.14
N LEU A 253 -11.25 14.60 -21.88
CA LEU A 253 -12.23 15.07 -20.90
C LEU A 253 -11.97 16.53 -20.51
N GLU A 254 -10.73 16.95 -20.34
CA GLU A 254 -10.35 18.34 -20.11
C GLU A 254 -10.83 19.27 -21.24
N ASP A 255 -10.65 18.87 -22.50
CA ASP A 255 -11.08 19.63 -23.66
C ASP A 255 -12.60 19.83 -23.70
N ILE A 256 -13.37 18.78 -23.36
CA ILE A 256 -14.84 18.87 -23.25
C ILE A 256 -15.26 19.80 -22.12
N MET A 257 -14.51 19.76 -20.99
CA MET A 257 -14.85 20.52 -19.80
C MET A 257 -14.36 21.96 -19.81
N LEU A 258 -13.42 22.32 -20.69
CA LEU A 258 -12.83 23.67 -20.75
C LEU A 258 -13.87 24.78 -20.82
N PRO A 259 -14.88 24.74 -21.73
CA PRO A 259 -15.92 25.79 -21.79
C PRO A 259 -16.78 25.84 -20.50
N ILE A 260 -16.97 24.72 -19.84
CA ILE A 260 -17.77 24.61 -18.62
C ILE A 260 -17.01 25.21 -17.43
N PHE A 261 -15.71 24.87 -17.31
CA PHE A 261 -14.86 25.47 -16.27
C PHE A 261 -14.70 26.98 -16.46
N THR A 262 -14.62 27.47 -17.70
CA THR A 262 -14.60 28.91 -18.01
C THR A 262 -15.86 29.60 -17.49
N LYS A 263 -17.05 29.01 -17.70
CA LYS A 263 -18.32 29.54 -17.16
C LYS A 263 -18.32 29.55 -15.62
N LEU A 264 -17.78 28.50 -14.98
CA LEU A 264 -17.70 28.41 -13.52
C LEU A 264 -16.73 29.43 -12.92
N ALA A 265 -15.65 29.76 -13.62
CA ALA A 265 -14.66 30.73 -13.19
C ALA A 265 -15.11 32.20 -13.37
N THR A 266 -16.16 32.46 -14.18
CA THR A 266 -16.65 33.82 -14.43
C THR A 266 -17.42 34.32 -13.20
N PRO A 267 -17.10 35.49 -12.60
CA PRO A 267 -17.86 36.08 -11.51
C PRO A 267 -19.31 36.34 -11.94
N LEU A 268 -20.27 36.16 -11.04
CA LEU A 268 -21.64 36.60 -11.28
C LEU A 268 -21.67 38.13 -11.29
N ILE A 269 -22.38 38.75 -12.25
CA ILE A 269 -22.44 40.20 -12.44
C ILE A 269 -22.94 40.93 -11.16
N SER A 270 -23.64 40.23 -10.27
CA SER A 270 -24.10 40.75 -8.98
C SER A 270 -23.01 40.98 -7.91
N GLU A 271 -21.79 40.48 -8.13
CA GLU A 271 -20.67 40.64 -7.19
C GLU A 271 -19.74 41.81 -7.56
N VAL A 272 -20.05 42.53 -8.63
CA VAL A 272 -19.19 43.64 -9.14
C VAL A 272 -19.74 45.02 -8.78
N GLU A 273 -20.91 45.11 -8.10
CA GLU A 273 -21.50 46.39 -7.67
C GLU A 273 -21.57 46.48 -6.12
N GLU A 274 -20.39 46.38 -5.42
CA GLU A 274 -20.20 46.91 -4.08
C GLU A 274 -18.83 47.59 -3.93
#